data_4ea106d4c40e128ea7c7326e8db731f3
#
_entry.id   4ea106d4c40e128ea7c7326e8db731f3
#
_cell.length_a   1.000
_cell.length_b   1.000
_cell.length_c   1.000
_cell.angle_alpha   90.00
_cell.angle_beta   90.00
_cell.angle_gamma   90.00
#
_symmetry.space_group_name_H-M   'P 1'
#
loop_
_entity.id
_entity.type
_entity.pdbx_description
1 polymer ?
#
loop_
_entity_poly.entity_id
_entity_poly.type
_entity_poly.pdbx_seq_one_letter_code
_entity_poly.pdbx_strand_id
1 'polypeptide(L)'
;SIYAKKKQKYILVKEFQEHVTEYKTPIDLVDKVIKPYAEVWDFVRDADFEATEHAETINEHLSWLNRVDFKDWVPPALVYFKRFRQQPKLLAEFFQSLERLTYFLLVTKVGINERIETYAALTKEIEPEAFKGDLAALTTLTLTDAQKRKFVAALDGDVYDDLPKARMALVLRLESLVRAPGVQLQDAVSLEHVLPQTPPDGSDWIKWFPDEDERDGWTHRLANLVPLDRNKNSSASNYDFAKKKDAYFKGKGKASPFVLTQEVRAENEWTPTLLAERQKRLVGVLKDHWNLAVDTGTAAS
;
A
#
# COMPACT_ATOMS: atom_id res chain seq x y z
N SER A 1 15.20 22.42 5.87
CA SER A 1 14.69 21.20 5.25
C SER A 1 15.66 20.68 4.19
N ILE A 2 16.06 19.42 4.32
CA ILE A 2 16.99 18.82 3.36
C ILE A 2 16.18 18.34 2.15
N TYR A 3 15.91 19.25 1.21
CA TYR A 3 15.24 18.90 -0.05
C TYR A 3 16.30 18.63 -1.11
N ALA A 4 16.67 17.36 -1.27
CA ALA A 4 17.54 16.94 -2.36
C ALA A 4 16.85 17.17 -3.71
N LYS A 5 17.19 18.24 -4.40
CA LYS A 5 16.83 18.41 -5.81
C LYS A 5 17.57 17.36 -6.65
N LYS A 6 16.84 16.61 -7.46
CA LYS A 6 17.24 15.40 -8.19
C LYS A 6 18.48 15.52 -9.09
N LYS A 7 19.15 16.63 -9.23
CA LYS A 7 20.12 16.82 -10.32
C LYS A 7 21.60 16.79 -9.96
N GLN A 8 22.03 16.67 -8.69
CA GLN A 8 23.49 16.70 -8.46
C GLN A 8 23.90 15.99 -7.17
N LYS A 9 24.65 14.91 -7.27
CA LYS A 9 25.33 14.24 -6.12
C LYS A 9 26.23 15.17 -5.29
N TYR A 10 26.64 16.30 -5.83
CA TYR A 10 27.49 17.29 -5.16
C TYR A 10 26.71 18.34 -4.38
N ILE A 11 25.43 18.53 -4.64
CA ILE A 11 24.60 19.52 -3.94
C ILE A 11 24.29 19.07 -2.51
N LEU A 12 24.13 17.77 -2.25
CA LEU A 12 23.76 17.28 -0.92
C LEU A 12 24.82 17.66 0.15
N VAL A 13 26.09 17.53 -0.17
CA VAL A 13 27.19 17.92 0.74
C VAL A 13 27.22 19.43 0.95
N LYS A 14 27.02 20.21 -0.11
CA LYS A 14 27.00 21.66 -0.05
C LYS A 14 25.78 22.17 0.72
N GLU A 15 24.60 21.65 0.44
CA GLU A 15 23.37 21.96 1.20
C GLU A 15 23.52 21.59 2.67
N PHE A 16 24.08 20.41 2.97
CA PHE A 16 24.37 20.01 4.34
C PHE A 16 25.33 20.99 5.03
N GLN A 17 26.42 21.38 4.36
CA GLN A 17 27.37 22.35 4.89
C GLN A 17 26.74 23.72 5.12
N GLU A 18 25.87 24.20 4.23
CA GLU A 18 25.17 25.47 4.38
C GLU A 18 24.22 25.47 5.58
N HIS A 19 23.50 24.35 5.81
CA HIS A 19 22.58 24.24 6.95
C HIS A 19 23.24 23.90 8.27
N VAL A 20 24.40 23.23 8.26
CA VAL A 20 25.18 22.93 9.48
C VAL A 20 25.77 24.17 10.13
N THR A 21 25.97 25.25 9.36
CA THR A 21 26.47 26.53 9.91
C THR A 21 25.52 27.19 10.91
N GLU A 22 24.24 26.79 10.94
CA GLU A 22 23.27 27.25 11.94
C GLU A 22 23.60 26.71 13.36
N TYR A 23 24.36 25.63 13.46
CA TYR A 23 24.74 25.01 14.74
C TYR A 23 26.09 25.51 15.20
N LYS A 24 26.12 26.05 16.43
CA LYS A 24 27.34 26.66 17.00
C LYS A 24 28.48 25.70 17.21
N THR A 25 28.17 24.42 17.44
CA THR A 25 29.17 23.37 17.64
C THR A 25 28.75 22.05 16.98
N PRO A 26 29.72 21.14 16.61
CA PRO A 26 29.38 19.79 16.13
C PRO A 26 28.56 18.98 17.16
N ILE A 27 28.75 19.22 18.46
CA ILE A 27 27.98 18.57 19.53
C ILE A 27 26.51 18.98 19.45
N ASP A 28 26.24 20.28 19.26
CA ASP A 28 24.84 20.77 19.10
C ASP A 28 24.14 20.11 17.90
N LEU A 29 24.84 19.96 16.77
CA LEU A 29 24.32 19.26 15.61
C LEU A 29 23.97 17.82 15.94
N VAL A 30 24.89 17.10 16.60
CA VAL A 30 24.69 15.69 16.96
C VAL A 30 23.52 15.55 17.94
N ASP A 31 23.53 16.31 19.03
CA ASP A 31 22.57 16.10 20.13
C ASP A 31 21.18 16.68 19.83
N LYS A 32 21.09 17.80 19.08
CA LYS A 32 19.79 18.47 18.80
C LYS A 32 19.14 18.03 17.50
N VAL A 33 19.93 17.47 16.56
CA VAL A 33 19.40 17.08 15.23
C VAL A 33 19.63 15.61 14.94
N ILE A 34 20.89 15.16 14.89
CA ILE A 34 21.20 13.81 14.38
C ILE A 34 20.59 12.73 15.28
N LYS A 35 20.88 12.74 16.58
CA LYS A 35 20.36 11.73 17.52
C LYS A 35 18.83 11.67 17.55
N PRO A 36 18.09 12.78 17.73
CA PRO A 36 16.63 12.72 17.77
C PRO A 36 15.99 12.20 16.48
N TYR A 37 16.59 12.48 15.31
CA TYR A 37 16.10 11.94 14.06
C TYR A 37 16.52 10.49 13.82
N ALA A 38 17.72 10.09 14.30
CA ALA A 38 18.16 8.70 14.22
C ALA A 38 17.26 7.77 15.05
N GLU A 39 16.90 8.16 16.28
CA GLU A 39 15.96 7.41 17.12
C GLU A 39 14.58 7.25 16.44
N VAL A 40 14.05 8.33 15.87
CA VAL A 40 12.77 8.28 15.14
C VAL A 40 12.90 7.43 13.87
N TRP A 41 14.03 7.51 13.18
CA TRP A 41 14.28 6.69 12.00
C TRP A 41 14.25 5.20 12.31
N ASP A 42 14.83 4.77 13.43
CA ASP A 42 14.79 3.37 13.84
C ASP A 42 13.33 2.90 14.02
N PHE A 43 12.50 3.61 14.75
CA PHE A 43 11.07 3.27 14.88
C PHE A 43 10.33 3.24 13.54
N VAL A 44 10.58 4.20 12.65
CA VAL A 44 9.92 4.28 11.34
C VAL A 44 10.37 3.13 10.43
N ARG A 45 11.68 2.79 10.45
CA ARG A 45 12.24 1.70 9.66
C ARG A 45 11.76 0.34 10.14
N ASP A 46 11.80 0.10 11.44
CA ASP A 46 11.57 -1.22 12.02
C ASP A 46 10.10 -1.45 12.37
N ALA A 47 9.28 -0.38 12.35
CA ALA A 47 7.86 -0.41 12.72
C ALA A 47 7.64 -1.05 14.11
N ASP A 48 8.41 -0.61 15.08
CA ASP A 48 8.48 -1.17 16.45
C ASP A 48 8.29 -0.12 17.54
N PHE A 49 7.56 0.96 17.24
CA PHE A 49 7.25 1.99 18.22
C PHE A 49 6.45 1.42 19.39
N GLU A 50 6.84 1.81 20.60
CA GLU A 50 6.19 1.42 21.86
C GLU A 50 5.42 2.60 22.45
N ALA A 51 4.16 2.36 22.79
CA ALA A 51 3.29 3.28 23.51
C ALA A 51 2.18 2.48 24.24
N THR A 52 1.54 3.09 25.20
CA THR A 52 0.44 2.44 25.95
C THR A 52 -0.81 2.24 25.09
N GLU A 53 -1.01 3.12 24.10
CA GLU A 53 -2.15 3.08 23.18
C GLU A 53 -1.67 3.35 21.76
N HIS A 54 -2.40 2.85 20.77
CA HIS A 54 -2.17 3.08 19.34
C HIS A 54 -0.85 2.56 18.76
N ALA A 55 0.06 1.96 19.52
CA ALA A 55 1.35 1.47 19.04
C ALA A 55 1.17 0.44 17.91
N GLU A 56 0.27 -0.53 18.09
CA GLU A 56 -0.03 -1.55 17.06
C GLU A 56 -0.50 -0.91 15.75
N THR A 57 -1.43 0.05 15.83
CA THR A 57 -1.94 0.77 14.64
C THR A 57 -0.84 1.56 13.94
N ILE A 58 0.01 2.27 14.70
CA ILE A 58 1.14 3.03 14.15
C ILE A 58 2.10 2.09 13.41
N ASN A 59 2.49 1.00 14.07
CA ASN A 59 3.43 0.02 13.53
C ASN A 59 2.86 -0.71 12.31
N GLU A 60 1.55 -0.98 12.29
CA GLU A 60 0.88 -1.51 11.11
C GLU A 60 1.02 -0.57 9.92
N HIS A 61 0.66 0.71 10.04
CA HIS A 61 0.79 1.68 8.95
C HIS A 61 2.25 1.85 8.50
N LEU A 62 3.20 1.89 9.43
CA LEU A 62 4.64 1.95 9.12
C LEU A 62 5.10 0.71 8.34
N SER A 63 4.66 -0.48 8.74
CA SER A 63 4.93 -1.72 8.01
C SER A 63 4.46 -1.65 6.55
N TRP A 64 3.27 -1.11 6.29
CA TRP A 64 2.73 -0.98 4.94
C TRP A 64 3.43 0.11 4.14
N LEU A 65 3.79 1.23 4.73
CA LEU A 65 4.63 2.26 4.12
C LEU A 65 6.02 1.71 3.75
N ASN A 66 6.60 0.86 4.60
CA ASN A 66 7.90 0.24 4.34
C ASN A 66 7.90 -0.76 3.17
N ARG A 67 6.74 -1.31 2.77
CA ARG A 67 6.59 -2.20 1.60
C ARG A 67 6.57 -1.47 0.27
N VAL A 68 6.42 -0.14 0.26
CA VAL A 68 6.45 0.66 -0.97
C VAL A 68 7.89 0.82 -1.45
N ASP A 69 8.11 0.73 -2.78
CA ASP A 69 9.42 0.72 -3.42
C ASP A 69 10.16 2.07 -3.42
N PHE A 70 9.49 3.15 -3.00
CA PHE A 70 10.10 4.47 -2.83
C PHE A 70 10.04 4.94 -1.37
N LYS A 71 10.92 5.86 -1.00
CA LYS A 71 11.07 6.35 0.38
C LYS A 71 10.87 7.87 0.49
N ASP A 72 10.22 8.51 -0.50
CA ASP A 72 9.97 9.95 -0.49
C ASP A 72 9.03 10.38 0.65
N TRP A 73 8.24 9.46 1.20
CA TRP A 73 7.35 9.65 2.35
C TRP A 73 8.09 9.77 3.70
N VAL A 74 9.35 9.36 3.76
CA VAL A 74 10.13 9.32 5.02
C VAL A 74 10.37 10.71 5.64
N PRO A 75 10.77 11.75 4.89
CA PRO A 75 11.01 13.07 5.49
C PRO A 75 9.81 13.61 6.29
N PRO A 76 8.59 13.71 5.74
CA PRO A 76 7.44 14.18 6.52
C PRO A 76 7.10 13.23 7.69
N ALA A 77 7.29 11.90 7.53
CA ALA A 77 7.10 10.94 8.60
C ALA A 77 8.02 11.21 9.79
N LEU A 78 9.31 11.44 9.54
CA LEU A 78 10.29 11.74 10.59
C LEU A 78 9.98 13.05 11.32
N VAL A 79 9.63 14.10 10.57
CA VAL A 79 9.31 15.42 11.15
C VAL A 79 8.07 15.34 12.03
N TYR A 80 7.00 14.71 11.54
CA TYR A 80 5.77 14.56 12.30
C TYR A 80 5.97 13.67 13.53
N PHE A 81 6.61 12.51 13.37
CA PHE A 81 6.87 11.57 14.44
C PHE A 81 7.68 12.22 15.57
N LYS A 82 8.81 12.84 15.25
CA LYS A 82 9.65 13.54 16.24
C LYS A 82 8.85 14.56 17.03
N ARG A 83 7.96 15.28 16.36
CA ARG A 83 7.21 16.38 16.93
C ARG A 83 6.06 15.93 17.83
N PHE A 84 5.39 14.83 17.46
CA PHE A 84 4.18 14.33 18.13
C PHE A 84 4.39 12.98 18.80
N ARG A 85 5.64 12.58 19.08
CA ARG A 85 5.99 11.27 19.68
C ARG A 85 5.22 10.96 20.97
N GLN A 86 4.89 11.97 21.77
CA GLN A 86 4.15 11.84 23.03
C GLN A 86 2.62 11.85 22.84
N GLN A 87 2.16 11.85 21.60
CA GLN A 87 0.75 11.90 21.25
C GLN A 87 0.40 10.75 20.28
N PRO A 88 0.34 9.49 20.77
CA PRO A 88 0.21 8.32 19.88
C PRO A 88 -1.05 8.34 19.02
N LYS A 89 -2.15 8.94 19.51
CA LYS A 89 -3.37 9.12 18.72
C LYS A 89 -3.11 9.95 17.46
N LEU A 90 -2.42 11.09 17.58
CA LEU A 90 -2.07 11.93 16.43
C LEU A 90 -1.14 11.20 15.46
N LEU A 91 -0.21 10.39 15.98
CA LEU A 91 0.66 9.56 15.13
C LEU A 91 -0.15 8.54 14.34
N ALA A 92 -1.07 7.83 14.97
CA ALA A 92 -1.91 6.82 14.30
C ALA A 92 -2.74 7.45 13.15
N GLU A 93 -3.41 8.56 13.43
CA GLU A 93 -4.22 9.29 12.44
C GLU A 93 -3.36 9.84 11.28
N PHE A 94 -2.17 10.34 11.59
CA PHE A 94 -1.22 10.82 10.59
C PHE A 94 -0.71 9.68 9.70
N PHE A 95 -0.24 8.57 10.27
CA PHE A 95 0.30 7.45 9.50
C PHE A 95 -0.77 6.77 8.66
N GLN A 96 -2.01 6.70 9.11
CA GLN A 96 -3.14 6.26 8.29
C GLN A 96 -3.32 7.17 7.06
N SER A 97 -3.29 8.48 7.26
CA SER A 97 -3.45 9.44 6.16
C SER A 97 -2.24 9.45 5.22
N LEU A 98 -1.04 9.28 5.75
CA LEU A 98 0.20 9.17 4.98
C LEU A 98 0.23 7.88 4.15
N GLU A 99 -0.23 6.74 4.70
CA GLU A 99 -0.39 5.49 3.95
C GLU A 99 -1.35 5.70 2.78
N ARG A 100 -2.53 6.28 3.02
CA ARG A 100 -3.51 6.61 1.97
C ARG A 100 -2.89 7.46 0.85
N LEU A 101 -2.21 8.55 1.18
CA LEU A 101 -1.52 9.40 0.20
C LEU A 101 -0.47 8.62 -0.57
N THR A 102 0.34 7.83 0.12
CA THR A 102 1.43 7.04 -0.49
C THR A 102 0.91 6.00 -1.48
N TYR A 103 -0.14 5.27 -1.09
CA TYR A 103 -0.78 4.30 -2.00
C TYR A 103 -1.52 4.99 -3.15
N PHE A 104 -2.13 6.15 -2.94
CA PHE A 104 -2.69 6.96 -4.03
C PHE A 104 -1.60 7.30 -5.06
N LEU A 105 -0.47 7.87 -4.63
CA LEU A 105 0.62 8.25 -5.52
C LEU A 105 1.24 7.05 -6.25
N LEU A 106 1.34 5.89 -5.59
CA LEU A 106 1.84 4.65 -6.14
C LEU A 106 0.91 4.09 -7.22
N VAL A 107 -0.38 3.94 -6.90
CA VAL A 107 -1.40 3.31 -7.75
C VAL A 107 -1.76 4.18 -8.94
N THR A 108 -1.77 5.49 -8.77
CA THR A 108 -2.03 6.42 -9.89
C THR A 108 -0.78 6.76 -10.70
N LYS A 109 0.33 6.04 -10.46
CA LYS A 109 1.60 6.13 -11.23
C LYS A 109 2.17 7.56 -11.27
N VAL A 110 2.04 8.30 -10.15
CA VAL A 110 2.54 9.68 -10.08
C VAL A 110 4.06 9.71 -10.29
N GLY A 111 4.53 10.63 -11.12
CA GLY A 111 5.94 10.77 -11.48
C GLY A 111 6.83 11.13 -10.29
N ILE A 112 8.10 10.76 -10.38
CA ILE A 112 9.08 10.93 -9.28
C ILE A 112 9.20 12.40 -8.81
N ASN A 113 9.16 13.36 -9.74
CA ASN A 113 9.33 14.78 -9.39
C ASN A 113 8.09 15.30 -8.64
N GLU A 114 6.89 15.02 -9.15
CA GLU A 114 5.63 15.39 -8.52
C GLU A 114 5.48 14.74 -7.14
N ARG A 115 5.91 13.48 -7.00
CA ARG A 115 5.93 12.77 -5.72
C ARG A 115 6.85 13.43 -4.70
N ILE A 116 8.08 13.79 -5.10
CA ILE A 116 9.03 14.52 -4.25
C ILE A 116 8.45 15.89 -3.86
N GLU A 117 7.84 16.61 -4.79
CA GLU A 117 7.20 17.91 -4.53
C GLU A 117 6.03 17.78 -3.54
N THR A 118 5.22 16.73 -3.68
CA THR A 118 4.10 16.44 -2.77
C THR A 118 4.59 16.22 -1.33
N TYR A 119 5.58 15.37 -1.11
CA TYR A 119 6.09 15.12 0.24
C TYR A 119 6.90 16.30 0.79
N ALA A 120 7.54 17.07 -0.07
CA ALA A 120 8.19 18.30 0.33
C ALA A 120 7.17 19.37 0.78
N ALA A 121 6.03 19.48 0.10
CA ALA A 121 4.93 20.34 0.51
C ALA A 121 4.37 19.90 1.87
N LEU A 122 4.10 18.61 2.05
CA LEU A 122 3.65 18.07 3.33
C LEU A 122 4.63 18.38 4.47
N THR A 123 5.93 18.22 4.23
CA THR A 123 6.93 18.56 5.26
C THR A 123 6.87 20.02 5.65
N LYS A 124 6.71 20.93 4.67
CA LYS A 124 6.56 22.37 4.92
C LYS A 124 5.29 22.73 5.68
N GLU A 125 4.19 21.98 5.49
CA GLU A 125 2.96 22.15 6.27
C GLU A 125 3.16 21.72 7.74
N ILE A 126 4.00 20.72 8.00
CA ILE A 126 4.26 20.20 9.34
C ILE A 126 5.26 21.06 10.12
N GLU A 127 6.29 21.62 9.48
CA GLU A 127 7.44 22.29 10.13
C GLU A 127 7.09 23.50 11.01
N PRO A 128 6.11 24.39 10.67
CA PRO A 128 5.87 25.60 11.45
C PRO A 128 5.54 25.31 12.92
N GLU A 129 6.11 26.07 13.85
CA GLU A 129 5.83 25.91 15.29
C GLU A 129 4.35 26.13 15.64
N ALA A 130 3.64 26.93 14.83
CA ALA A 130 2.20 27.16 14.97
C ALA A 130 1.36 25.91 14.67
N PHE A 131 1.85 24.96 13.89
CA PHE A 131 1.16 23.70 13.64
C PHE A 131 1.13 22.87 14.93
N LYS A 132 -0.04 22.42 15.35
CA LYS A 132 -0.26 21.71 16.62
C LYS A 132 -0.77 20.29 16.43
N GLY A 133 -0.65 19.72 15.21
CA GLY A 133 -1.02 18.33 14.92
C GLY A 133 -2.42 18.18 14.32
N ASP A 134 -3.13 19.27 14.02
CA ASP A 134 -4.42 19.19 13.33
C ASP A 134 -4.25 18.73 11.89
N LEU A 135 -4.67 17.49 11.60
CA LEU A 135 -4.54 16.91 10.26
C LEU A 135 -5.39 17.62 9.21
N ALA A 136 -6.48 18.29 9.60
CA ALA A 136 -7.28 19.08 8.67
C ALA A 136 -6.52 20.29 8.09
N ALA A 137 -5.48 20.77 8.81
CA ALA A 137 -4.60 21.81 8.33
C ALA A 137 -3.54 21.29 7.32
N LEU A 138 -3.34 19.98 7.21
CA LEU A 138 -2.41 19.36 6.26
C LEU A 138 -3.12 19.08 4.92
N THR A 139 -3.22 20.12 4.10
CA THR A 139 -3.98 20.06 2.84
C THR A 139 -3.43 19.01 1.87
N THR A 140 -2.12 18.76 1.92
CA THR A 140 -1.44 17.74 1.11
C THR A 140 -1.91 16.31 1.44
N LEU A 141 -2.34 16.02 2.68
CA LEU A 141 -2.88 14.70 3.05
C LEU A 141 -4.34 14.50 2.61
N THR A 142 -5.03 15.56 2.21
CA THR A 142 -6.44 15.50 1.85
C THR A 142 -6.59 15.22 0.36
N LEU A 143 -7.09 14.04 0.01
CA LEU A 143 -7.41 13.72 -1.37
C LEU A 143 -8.69 14.42 -1.80
N THR A 144 -8.66 15.10 -2.94
CA THR A 144 -9.86 15.65 -3.59
C THR A 144 -10.75 14.52 -4.10
N ASP A 145 -12.02 14.80 -4.34
CA ASP A 145 -12.96 13.82 -4.91
C ASP A 145 -12.52 13.29 -6.27
N ALA A 146 -11.89 14.12 -7.09
CA ALA A 146 -11.29 13.69 -8.35
C ALA A 146 -10.15 12.69 -8.13
N GLN A 147 -9.29 12.93 -7.15
CA GLN A 147 -8.22 12.01 -6.77
C GLN A 147 -8.75 10.71 -6.18
N LYS A 148 -9.77 10.77 -5.34
CA LYS A 148 -10.43 9.56 -4.80
C LYS A 148 -11.05 8.71 -5.92
N ARG A 149 -11.77 9.33 -6.87
CA ARG A 149 -12.30 8.62 -8.05
C ARG A 149 -11.21 8.00 -8.89
N LYS A 150 -10.11 8.73 -9.15
CA LYS A 150 -8.96 8.20 -9.89
C LYS A 150 -8.33 7.01 -9.17
N PHE A 151 -8.21 7.08 -7.84
CA PHE A 151 -7.67 5.98 -7.03
C PHE A 151 -8.54 4.74 -7.14
N VAL A 152 -9.85 4.88 -6.92
CA VAL A 152 -10.81 3.77 -7.02
C VAL A 152 -10.81 3.16 -8.43
N ALA A 153 -10.81 3.98 -9.48
CA ALA A 153 -10.76 3.49 -10.84
C ALA A 153 -9.50 2.66 -11.13
N ALA A 154 -8.35 3.07 -10.59
CA ALA A 154 -7.12 2.30 -10.75
C ALA A 154 -7.12 0.98 -9.96
N LEU A 155 -7.79 0.93 -8.79
CA LEU A 155 -7.99 -0.31 -8.03
C LEU A 155 -8.99 -1.27 -8.71
N ASP A 156 -9.93 -0.74 -9.46
CA ASP A 156 -10.95 -1.52 -10.19
C ASP A 156 -10.50 -1.93 -11.60
N GLY A 157 -9.32 -1.52 -12.02
CA GLY A 157 -8.72 -1.83 -13.31
C GLY A 157 -7.82 -3.07 -13.30
N ASP A 158 -6.96 -3.12 -14.31
CA ASP A 158 -5.88 -4.10 -14.43
C ASP A 158 -4.77 -3.78 -13.42
N VAL A 159 -4.82 -4.46 -12.28
CA VAL A 159 -3.84 -4.25 -11.20
C VAL A 159 -2.53 -4.99 -11.49
N TYR A 160 -2.60 -6.14 -12.18
CA TYR A 160 -1.40 -6.96 -12.34
C TYR A 160 -0.41 -6.36 -13.34
N ASP A 161 -0.84 -6.00 -14.53
CA ASP A 161 0.04 -5.48 -15.59
C ASP A 161 0.19 -3.96 -15.49
N ASP A 162 -0.88 -3.25 -15.15
CA ASP A 162 -0.85 -1.80 -15.03
C ASP A 162 -0.07 -1.30 -13.81
N LEU A 163 -0.04 -2.07 -12.71
CA LEU A 163 0.55 -1.65 -11.46
C LEU A 163 1.67 -2.59 -10.95
N PRO A 164 2.70 -2.90 -11.79
CA PRO A 164 3.71 -3.91 -11.46
C PRO A 164 4.48 -3.63 -10.17
N LYS A 165 4.62 -2.36 -9.79
CA LYS A 165 5.27 -1.93 -8.53
C LYS A 165 4.33 -1.95 -7.32
N ALA A 166 3.03 -1.88 -7.54
CA ALA A 166 2.02 -1.79 -6.50
C ALA A 166 1.32 -3.13 -6.23
N ARG A 167 1.16 -3.98 -7.24
CA ARG A 167 0.30 -5.17 -7.22
C ARG A 167 0.52 -6.07 -5.99
N MET A 168 1.78 -6.35 -5.64
CA MET A 168 2.08 -7.20 -4.49
C MET A 168 1.68 -6.51 -3.18
N ALA A 169 2.04 -5.24 -3.01
CA ALA A 169 1.69 -4.46 -1.82
C ALA A 169 0.17 -4.33 -1.68
N LEU A 170 -0.57 -4.11 -2.77
CA LEU A 170 -2.03 -4.02 -2.79
C LEU A 170 -2.70 -5.33 -2.37
N VAL A 171 -2.31 -6.45 -2.96
CA VAL A 171 -2.92 -7.76 -2.65
C VAL A 171 -2.58 -8.18 -1.21
N LEU A 172 -1.37 -7.93 -0.74
CA LEU A 172 -1.01 -8.21 0.65
C LEU A 172 -1.71 -7.27 1.64
N ARG A 173 -1.90 -5.98 1.29
CA ARG A 173 -2.69 -5.05 2.12
C ARG A 173 -4.13 -5.53 2.21
N LEU A 174 -4.73 -5.91 1.09
CA LEU A 174 -6.06 -6.47 1.04
C LEU A 174 -6.16 -7.75 1.89
N GLU A 175 -5.22 -8.68 1.75
CA GLU A 175 -5.12 -9.88 2.58
C GLU A 175 -5.08 -9.53 4.08
N SER A 176 -4.31 -8.51 4.49
CA SER A 176 -4.24 -8.10 5.89
C SER A 176 -5.55 -7.54 6.43
N LEU A 177 -6.34 -6.88 5.57
CA LEU A 177 -7.63 -6.28 5.94
C LEU A 177 -8.77 -7.31 6.07
N VAL A 178 -8.69 -8.43 5.36
CA VAL A 178 -9.70 -9.51 5.43
C VAL A 178 -9.33 -10.62 6.41
N ARG A 179 -8.12 -10.58 6.95
CA ARG A 179 -7.59 -11.57 7.89
C ARG A 179 -7.98 -11.24 9.33
N ALA A 180 -8.04 -12.26 10.18
CA ALA A 180 -8.16 -12.04 11.62
C ALA A 180 -6.94 -11.27 12.19
N PRO A 181 -7.15 -10.36 13.15
CA PRO A 181 -6.07 -9.61 13.77
C PRO A 181 -4.97 -10.51 14.36
N GLY A 182 -3.72 -10.04 14.35
CA GLY A 182 -2.58 -10.71 14.99
C GLY A 182 -1.94 -11.86 14.19
N VAL A 183 -2.44 -12.18 12.99
CA VAL A 183 -1.81 -13.23 12.15
C VAL A 183 -0.74 -12.59 11.27
N GLN A 184 0.51 -13.04 11.41
CA GLN A 184 1.65 -12.53 10.64
C GLN A 184 1.57 -12.94 9.16
N LEU A 185 1.91 -12.02 8.24
CA LEU A 185 2.06 -12.31 6.83
C LEU A 185 3.40 -13.01 6.57
N GLN A 186 3.39 -14.05 5.74
CA GLN A 186 4.63 -14.71 5.31
C GLN A 186 5.30 -13.91 4.18
N ASP A 187 6.63 -13.83 4.18
CA ASP A 187 7.38 -13.01 3.22
C ASP A 187 7.61 -13.67 1.84
N ALA A 188 7.54 -14.99 1.75
CA ALA A 188 7.82 -15.73 0.51
C ALA A 188 6.57 -15.94 -0.35
N VAL A 189 6.00 -14.85 -0.85
CA VAL A 189 4.73 -14.84 -1.58
C VAL A 189 4.93 -14.52 -3.06
N SER A 190 4.10 -15.12 -3.90
CA SER A 190 3.85 -14.74 -5.29
C SER A 190 2.37 -14.48 -5.50
N LEU A 191 2.03 -13.72 -6.54
CA LEU A 191 0.65 -13.56 -6.97
C LEU A 191 0.31 -14.66 -7.96
N GLU A 192 -0.80 -15.31 -7.71
CA GLU A 192 -1.39 -16.34 -8.56
C GLU A 192 -2.64 -15.80 -9.26
N HIS A 193 -2.76 -16.11 -10.56
CA HIS A 193 -3.97 -15.92 -11.32
C HIS A 193 -4.84 -17.16 -11.19
N VAL A 194 -5.98 -17.07 -10.55
CA VAL A 194 -6.91 -18.21 -10.43
C VAL A 194 -7.41 -18.59 -11.82
N LEU A 195 -8.04 -17.69 -12.56
CA LEU A 195 -8.22 -17.78 -14.01
C LEU A 195 -6.86 -17.59 -14.67
N PRO A 196 -6.28 -18.62 -15.31
CA PRO A 196 -4.93 -18.52 -15.85
C PRO A 196 -4.84 -17.58 -17.05
N GLN A 197 -3.66 -16.97 -17.24
CA GLN A 197 -3.40 -16.07 -18.37
C GLN A 197 -3.52 -16.78 -19.74
N THR A 198 -3.28 -18.08 -19.78
CA THR A 198 -3.39 -18.91 -20.98
C THR A 198 -4.14 -20.19 -20.64
N PRO A 199 -5.48 -20.15 -20.63
CA PRO A 199 -6.29 -21.32 -20.34
C PRO A 199 -6.08 -22.40 -21.40
N PRO A 200 -6.03 -23.71 -21.04
CA PRO A 200 -6.00 -24.79 -22.02
C PRO A 200 -7.28 -24.85 -22.84
N ASP A 201 -7.16 -25.24 -24.11
CA ASP A 201 -8.30 -25.49 -24.98
C ASP A 201 -9.24 -26.56 -24.39
N GLY A 202 -10.55 -26.30 -24.47
CA GLY A 202 -11.56 -27.21 -23.94
C GLY A 202 -11.67 -27.27 -22.42
N SER A 203 -10.89 -26.48 -21.69
CA SER A 203 -10.95 -26.37 -20.23
C SER A 203 -12.29 -25.77 -19.77
N ASP A 204 -12.60 -25.92 -18.47
CA ASP A 204 -13.76 -25.25 -17.87
C ASP A 204 -13.64 -23.72 -17.94
N TRP A 205 -12.44 -23.18 -17.99
CA TRP A 205 -12.18 -21.76 -18.17
C TRP A 205 -12.79 -21.19 -19.46
N ILE A 206 -12.63 -21.91 -20.58
CA ILE A 206 -13.20 -21.50 -21.88
C ILE A 206 -14.74 -21.62 -21.87
N LYS A 207 -15.29 -22.58 -21.11
CA LYS A 207 -16.74 -22.71 -20.95
C LYS A 207 -17.35 -21.56 -20.13
N TRP A 208 -16.66 -21.17 -19.05
CA TRP A 208 -17.11 -20.08 -18.17
C TRP A 208 -16.87 -18.70 -18.78
N PHE A 209 -15.83 -18.55 -19.59
CA PHE A 209 -15.44 -17.32 -20.29
C PHE A 209 -15.31 -17.61 -21.78
N PRO A 210 -16.42 -17.79 -22.50
CA PRO A 210 -16.40 -18.08 -23.94
C PRO A 210 -15.92 -16.89 -24.78
N ASP A 211 -16.14 -15.66 -24.29
CA ASP A 211 -15.64 -14.43 -24.90
C ASP A 211 -14.21 -14.19 -24.41
N GLU A 212 -13.28 -14.04 -25.36
CA GLU A 212 -11.86 -13.84 -25.07
C GLU A 212 -11.57 -12.47 -24.48
N ASP A 213 -12.23 -11.43 -24.99
CA ASP A 213 -12.04 -10.05 -24.50
C ASP A 213 -12.56 -9.92 -23.06
N GLU A 214 -13.70 -10.54 -22.75
CA GLU A 214 -14.21 -10.61 -21.37
C GLU A 214 -13.26 -11.37 -20.46
N ARG A 215 -12.74 -12.51 -20.91
CA ARG A 215 -11.77 -13.31 -20.14
C ARG A 215 -10.50 -12.53 -19.83
N ASP A 216 -9.92 -11.87 -20.83
CA ASP A 216 -8.73 -11.06 -20.69
C ASP A 216 -8.98 -9.87 -19.75
N GLY A 217 -10.15 -9.25 -19.86
CA GLY A 217 -10.60 -8.17 -18.98
C GLY A 217 -10.68 -8.56 -17.49
N TRP A 218 -10.85 -9.85 -17.15
CA TRP A 218 -10.86 -10.34 -15.78
C TRP A 218 -9.51 -10.84 -15.28
N THR A 219 -8.65 -11.28 -16.18
CA THR A 219 -7.42 -12.01 -15.83
C THR A 219 -6.53 -11.26 -14.84
N HIS A 220 -6.38 -9.95 -15.00
CA HIS A 220 -5.43 -9.13 -14.26
C HIS A 220 -6.03 -8.26 -13.14
N ARG A 221 -7.34 -8.41 -12.88
CA ARG A 221 -8.04 -7.67 -11.82
C ARG A 221 -7.83 -8.29 -10.44
N LEU A 222 -8.01 -7.49 -9.38
CA LEU A 222 -7.89 -7.94 -7.99
C LEU A 222 -8.73 -9.20 -7.69
N ALA A 223 -9.93 -9.31 -8.28
CA ALA A 223 -10.81 -10.45 -8.09
C ALA A 223 -10.17 -11.78 -8.48
N ASN A 224 -9.28 -11.77 -9.46
CA ASN A 224 -8.61 -12.97 -9.96
C ASN A 224 -7.23 -13.24 -9.33
N LEU A 225 -6.73 -12.32 -8.51
CA LEU A 225 -5.41 -12.40 -7.92
C LEU A 225 -5.49 -12.90 -6.47
N VAL A 226 -4.65 -13.88 -6.14
CA VAL A 226 -4.51 -14.36 -4.77
C VAL A 226 -3.05 -14.51 -4.38
N PRO A 227 -2.68 -14.25 -3.10
CA PRO A 227 -1.33 -14.51 -2.62
C PRO A 227 -1.13 -16.01 -2.43
N LEU A 228 -0.01 -16.54 -2.90
CA LEU A 228 0.31 -17.95 -2.80
C LEU A 228 1.79 -18.14 -2.50
N ASP A 229 2.14 -19.19 -1.75
CA ASP A 229 3.53 -19.61 -1.60
C ASP A 229 4.15 -19.90 -2.97
N ARG A 230 5.40 -19.46 -3.19
CA ARG A 230 6.08 -19.56 -4.49
C ARG A 230 6.13 -20.98 -5.03
N ASN A 231 6.35 -21.98 -4.15
CA ASN A 231 6.40 -23.39 -4.58
C ASN A 231 5.03 -23.89 -5.03
N LYS A 232 3.96 -23.42 -4.39
CA LYS A 232 2.58 -23.78 -4.74
C LYS A 232 2.15 -23.13 -6.05
N ASN A 233 2.53 -21.86 -6.28
CA ASN A 233 2.25 -21.16 -7.52
C ASN A 233 2.88 -21.88 -8.72
N SER A 234 4.15 -22.25 -8.63
CA SER A 234 4.82 -23.03 -9.69
C SER A 234 4.13 -24.37 -9.99
N SER A 235 3.44 -24.94 -8.99
CA SER A 235 2.70 -26.20 -9.15
C SER A 235 1.26 -26.00 -9.68
N ALA A 236 0.71 -24.79 -9.61
CA ALA A 236 -0.66 -24.49 -10.03
C ALA A 236 -0.78 -24.30 -11.56
N SER A 237 0.23 -23.69 -12.19
CA SER A 237 0.31 -23.54 -13.65
C SER A 237 -1.02 -23.14 -14.31
N ASN A 238 -1.25 -23.49 -15.57
CA ASN A 238 -2.48 -23.21 -16.33
C ASN A 238 -3.53 -24.34 -16.24
N TYR A 239 -3.52 -25.09 -15.14
CA TYR A 239 -4.44 -26.23 -14.97
C TYR A 239 -5.91 -25.79 -14.82
N ASP A 240 -6.82 -26.75 -15.03
CA ASP A 240 -8.24 -26.61 -14.71
C ASP A 240 -8.46 -26.27 -13.24
N PHE A 241 -9.59 -25.64 -12.94
CA PHE A 241 -9.91 -25.08 -11.63
C PHE A 241 -9.79 -26.11 -10.49
N ALA A 242 -10.32 -27.31 -10.68
CA ALA A 242 -10.24 -28.37 -9.67
C ALA A 242 -8.78 -28.74 -9.36
N LYS A 243 -7.92 -28.84 -10.37
CA LYS A 243 -6.50 -29.16 -10.21
C LYS A 243 -5.71 -28.00 -9.59
N LYS A 244 -6.05 -26.75 -9.92
CA LYS A 244 -5.50 -25.58 -9.24
C LYS A 244 -5.84 -25.57 -7.75
N LYS A 245 -7.10 -25.83 -7.39
CA LYS A 245 -7.50 -25.97 -5.97
C LYS A 245 -6.70 -27.05 -5.26
N ASP A 246 -6.48 -28.18 -5.89
CA ASP A 246 -5.65 -29.23 -5.32
C ASP A 246 -4.20 -28.77 -5.11
N ALA A 247 -3.62 -28.03 -6.03
CA ALA A 247 -2.28 -27.46 -5.88
C ALA A 247 -2.20 -26.44 -4.72
N TYR A 248 -3.25 -25.64 -4.49
CA TYR A 248 -3.28 -24.67 -3.39
C TYR A 248 -3.39 -25.33 -2.00
N PHE A 249 -4.14 -26.44 -1.87
CA PHE A 249 -4.54 -27.00 -0.58
C PHE A 249 -4.04 -28.42 -0.33
N LYS A 250 -3.63 -29.16 -1.37
CA LYS A 250 -3.08 -30.52 -1.30
C LYS A 250 -1.60 -30.50 -1.76
N GLY A 251 -0.90 -31.59 -1.59
CA GLY A 251 0.48 -31.75 -2.01
C GLY A 251 1.50 -31.55 -0.91
N LYS A 252 2.79 -31.42 -1.28
CA LYS A 252 3.89 -31.23 -0.33
C LYS A 252 3.78 -29.84 0.31
N GLY A 253 3.37 -29.77 1.57
CA GLY A 253 3.25 -28.56 2.36
C GLY A 253 1.88 -28.39 3.00
N LYS A 254 1.75 -27.39 3.87
CA LYS A 254 0.49 -27.03 4.55
C LYS A 254 -0.45 -26.34 3.55
N ALA A 255 -1.76 -26.36 3.82
CA ALA A 255 -2.73 -25.55 3.09
C ALA A 255 -2.31 -24.08 3.06
N SER A 256 -2.69 -23.33 2.00
CA SER A 256 -2.41 -21.90 1.93
C SER A 256 -2.96 -21.19 3.18
N PRO A 257 -2.15 -20.39 3.88
CA PRO A 257 -2.61 -19.67 5.06
C PRO A 257 -3.36 -18.37 4.72
N PHE A 258 -3.40 -18.00 3.43
CA PHE A 258 -3.98 -16.73 2.97
C PHE A 258 -5.49 -16.84 2.84
N VAL A 259 -6.20 -15.88 3.43
CA VAL A 259 -7.68 -15.83 3.42
C VAL A 259 -8.20 -15.69 1.99
N LEU A 260 -7.62 -14.79 1.20
CA LEU A 260 -7.99 -14.59 -0.20
C LEU A 260 -7.86 -15.86 -1.03
N THR A 261 -6.86 -16.71 -0.72
CA THR A 261 -6.66 -18.01 -1.38
C THR A 261 -7.65 -19.04 -0.85
N GLN A 262 -7.93 -19.04 0.45
CA GLN A 262 -8.88 -19.97 1.07
C GLN A 262 -10.31 -19.76 0.56
N GLU A 263 -10.70 -18.52 0.23
CA GLU A 263 -11.99 -18.24 -0.41
C GLU A 263 -12.18 -19.00 -1.72
N VAL A 264 -11.10 -19.18 -2.53
CA VAL A 264 -11.14 -19.96 -3.77
C VAL A 264 -11.55 -21.43 -3.51
N ARG A 265 -11.22 -21.98 -2.32
CA ARG A 265 -11.57 -23.35 -1.97
C ARG A 265 -13.07 -23.57 -1.87
N ALA A 266 -13.81 -22.58 -1.41
CA ALA A 266 -15.25 -22.66 -1.22
C ALA A 266 -16.03 -22.66 -2.56
N GLU A 267 -15.41 -22.12 -3.63
CA GLU A 267 -16.08 -21.99 -4.92
C GLU A 267 -16.06 -23.30 -5.72
N ASN A 268 -17.14 -23.58 -6.41
CA ASN A 268 -17.26 -24.73 -7.33
C ASN A 268 -16.89 -24.36 -8.76
N GLU A 269 -17.07 -23.10 -9.12
CA GLU A 269 -16.80 -22.51 -10.44
C GLU A 269 -16.19 -21.13 -10.28
N TRP A 270 -15.59 -20.62 -11.33
CA TRP A 270 -14.94 -19.30 -11.33
C TRP A 270 -15.39 -18.50 -12.53
N THR A 271 -16.55 -17.85 -12.41
CA THR A 271 -17.30 -17.24 -13.50
C THR A 271 -17.18 -15.72 -13.52
N PRO A 272 -17.51 -15.04 -14.63
CA PRO A 272 -17.57 -13.57 -14.69
C PRO A 272 -18.43 -12.96 -13.59
N THR A 273 -19.60 -13.56 -13.31
CA THR A 273 -20.52 -13.07 -12.26
C THR A 273 -19.86 -13.13 -10.87
N LEU A 274 -19.24 -14.27 -10.53
CA LEU A 274 -18.50 -14.41 -9.26
C LEU A 274 -17.37 -13.38 -9.17
N LEU A 275 -16.61 -13.21 -10.25
CA LEU A 275 -15.51 -12.23 -10.28
C LEU A 275 -16.00 -10.79 -10.13
N ALA A 276 -17.15 -10.43 -10.72
CA ALA A 276 -17.74 -9.09 -10.57
C ALA A 276 -18.12 -8.80 -9.11
N GLU A 277 -18.76 -9.76 -8.44
CA GLU A 277 -19.13 -9.64 -7.02
C GLU A 277 -17.88 -9.55 -6.13
N ARG A 278 -16.90 -10.43 -6.37
CA ARG A 278 -15.63 -10.44 -5.65
C ARG A 278 -14.86 -9.12 -5.85
N GLN A 279 -14.77 -8.62 -7.08
CA GLN A 279 -14.11 -7.34 -7.39
C GLN A 279 -14.74 -6.19 -6.62
N LYS A 280 -16.06 -6.07 -6.69
CA LYS A 280 -16.82 -5.04 -5.95
C LYS A 280 -16.53 -5.09 -4.45
N ARG A 281 -16.53 -6.30 -3.85
CA ARG A 281 -16.25 -6.51 -2.43
C ARG A 281 -14.81 -6.12 -2.09
N LEU A 282 -13.82 -6.60 -2.84
CA LEU A 282 -12.41 -6.37 -2.56
C LEU A 282 -12.01 -4.89 -2.73
N VAL A 283 -12.49 -4.25 -3.79
CA VAL A 283 -12.33 -2.80 -3.99
C VAL A 283 -13.03 -2.03 -2.87
N GLY A 284 -14.21 -2.51 -2.42
CA GLY A 284 -14.94 -1.96 -1.28
C GLY A 284 -14.11 -1.94 -0.01
N VAL A 285 -13.46 -3.05 0.34
CA VAL A 285 -12.57 -3.16 1.52
C VAL A 285 -11.46 -2.10 1.47
N LEU A 286 -10.80 -1.91 0.33
CA LEU A 286 -9.74 -0.90 0.17
C LEU A 286 -10.30 0.53 0.22
N LYS A 287 -11.49 0.75 -0.38
CA LYS A 287 -12.19 2.04 -0.30
C LYS A 287 -12.48 2.45 1.12
N ASP A 288 -13.01 1.54 1.91
CA ASP A 288 -13.37 1.80 3.31
C ASP A 288 -12.11 2.06 4.14
N HIS A 289 -11.09 1.22 3.97
CA HIS A 289 -9.83 1.36 4.68
C HIS A 289 -9.15 2.72 4.46
N TRP A 290 -9.08 3.18 3.21
CA TRP A 290 -8.45 4.46 2.86
C TRP A 290 -9.43 5.63 2.82
N ASN A 291 -10.68 5.46 3.27
CA ASN A 291 -11.71 6.50 3.29
C ASN A 291 -11.84 7.23 1.93
N LEU A 292 -12.08 6.44 0.86
CA LEU A 292 -12.21 6.93 -0.51
C LEU A 292 -13.65 7.21 -0.93
N ALA A 293 -14.58 7.28 0.02
CA ALA A 293 -15.94 7.71 -0.27
C ALA A 293 -15.92 9.13 -0.87
N VAL A 294 -16.71 9.31 -1.92
CA VAL A 294 -16.94 10.61 -2.54
C VAL A 294 -18.34 11.01 -2.14
N ASP A 295 -18.50 12.22 -1.64
CA ASP A 295 -19.85 12.76 -1.40
C ASP A 295 -20.58 12.82 -2.75
N THR A 296 -21.52 11.90 -2.94
CA THR A 296 -22.52 12.04 -3.98
C THR A 296 -23.46 13.15 -3.51
N GLY A 297 -23.04 14.40 -3.73
CA GLY A 297 -23.93 15.51 -3.47
C GLY A 297 -25.27 15.19 -4.06
N THR A 298 -26.27 15.00 -3.22
CA THR A 298 -27.66 15.05 -3.63
C THR A 298 -27.80 16.38 -4.35
N ALA A 299 -27.85 16.31 -5.69
CA ALA A 299 -28.33 17.44 -6.45
C ALA A 299 -29.72 17.77 -5.86
N ALA A 300 -29.76 18.83 -5.05
CA ALA A 300 -31.02 19.40 -4.65
C ALA A 300 -31.70 19.85 -5.94
N SER A 301 -32.70 19.10 -6.29
CA SER A 301 -33.66 19.43 -7.34
C SER A 301 -34.41 20.72 -7.03
#